data_cf0ed5b6356b571feaaa1849adb46133
#
_entry.id   cf0ed5b6356b571feaaa1849adb46133
#
_cell.length_a   1.000
_cell.length_b   1.000
_cell.length_c   1.000
_cell.angle_alpha   90.00
_cell.angle_beta   90.00
_cell.angle_gamma   90.00
#
_symmetry.space_group_name_H-M   'P 1'
#
loop_
_entity.id
_entity.type
_entity.pdbx_description
1 polymer ?
#
loop_
_entity_poly.entity_id
_entity_poly.type
_entity_poly.pdbx_seq_one_letter_code
_entity_poly.pdbx_strand_id
1 'polypeptide(L)' 'MFYGMTTSVEEVIRAAADARRIAQKAIALAVREARAADWSWDQISAALGGKPNGETLRRNFSVDE' A
#
# COMPACT_ATOMS: atom_id res chain seq x y z
N MET A 1 30.42 3.31 -18.61
CA MET A 1 29.71 3.76 -17.48
C MET A 1 28.28 4.11 -17.74
N PHE A 2 28.00 4.75 -18.79
CA PHE A 2 26.65 5.12 -19.05
C PHE A 2 25.80 4.06 -19.59
N TYR A 3 26.39 3.02 -20.12
CA TYR A 3 25.59 1.91 -20.51
C TYR A 3 24.87 1.34 -19.31
N GLY A 4 25.43 1.52 -18.16
CA GLY A 4 24.77 1.06 -16.97
C GLY A 4 23.57 1.87 -16.62
N MET A 5 23.47 3.11 -17.15
CA MET A 5 22.39 3.94 -16.80
C MET A 5 21.06 3.46 -17.34
N THR A 6 21.04 2.97 -18.56
CA THR A 6 19.81 2.46 -19.11
C THR A 6 19.34 1.27 -18.33
N THR A 7 20.26 0.38 -17.99
CA THR A 7 19.92 -0.76 -17.19
C THR A 7 19.45 -0.33 -15.83
N SER A 8 20.09 0.68 -15.27
CA SER A 8 19.71 1.18 -13.97
C SER A 8 18.30 1.73 -13.94
N VAL A 9 17.91 2.41 -15.02
CA VAL A 9 16.55 2.95 -15.08
C VAL A 9 15.54 1.83 -15.09
N GLU A 10 15.77 0.80 -15.85
CA GLU A 10 14.88 -0.35 -15.85
C GLU A 10 14.80 -0.99 -14.48
N GLU A 11 15.94 -1.12 -13.84
CA GLU A 11 15.97 -1.74 -12.53
C GLU A 11 15.22 -0.89 -11.51
N VAL A 12 15.35 0.43 -11.62
CA VAL A 12 14.65 1.31 -10.70
C VAL A 12 13.15 1.17 -10.90
N ILE A 13 12.72 1.10 -12.16
CA ILE A 13 11.29 0.95 -12.43
C ILE A 13 10.78 -0.36 -11.89
N ARG A 14 11.53 -1.44 -12.09
CA ARG A 14 11.13 -2.73 -11.56
C ARG A 14 11.09 -2.73 -10.05
N ALA A 15 12.09 -2.12 -9.44
CA ALA A 15 12.14 -2.02 -8.00
C ALA A 15 10.94 -1.24 -7.47
N ALA A 16 10.55 -0.19 -8.17
CA ALA A 16 9.41 0.59 -7.77
C ALA A 16 8.12 -0.23 -7.89
N ALA A 17 8.00 -1.01 -8.94
CA ALA A 17 6.84 -1.87 -9.11
C ALA A 17 6.79 -2.92 -8.02
N ASP A 18 7.94 -3.51 -7.68
CA ASP A 18 7.99 -4.50 -6.62
C ASP A 18 7.67 -3.88 -5.29
N ALA A 19 8.22 -2.70 -5.03
CA ALA A 19 7.97 -2.01 -3.77
C ALA A 19 6.49 -1.68 -3.62
N ARG A 20 5.84 -1.29 -4.71
CA ARG A 20 4.42 -1.02 -4.66
C ARG A 20 3.63 -2.27 -4.31
N ARG A 21 4.00 -3.39 -4.92
CA ARG A 21 3.31 -4.64 -4.66
C ARG A 21 3.49 -5.07 -3.20
N ILE A 22 4.72 -4.94 -2.71
CA ILE A 22 5.01 -5.29 -1.33
C ILE A 22 4.28 -4.34 -0.39
N ALA A 23 4.26 -3.05 -0.70
CA ALA A 23 3.58 -2.08 0.12
C ALA A 23 2.09 -2.35 0.17
N GLN A 24 1.50 -2.74 -0.95
CA GLN A 24 0.08 -3.03 -0.97
C GLN A 24 -0.25 -4.25 -0.13
N LYS A 25 0.61 -5.25 -0.15
CA LYS A 25 0.40 -6.40 0.72
C LYS A 25 0.53 -6.03 2.17
N ALA A 26 1.50 -5.18 2.49
CA ALA A 26 1.69 -4.73 3.86
C ALA A 26 0.48 -3.92 4.33
N ILE A 27 -0.05 -3.07 3.47
CA ILE A 27 -1.22 -2.28 3.81
C ILE A 27 -2.41 -3.20 4.03
N ALA A 28 -2.60 -4.19 3.17
CA ALA A 28 -3.72 -5.11 3.32
C ALA A 28 -3.64 -5.84 4.65
N LEU A 29 -2.44 -6.27 5.02
CA LEU A 29 -2.27 -6.95 6.30
C LEU A 29 -2.54 -6.01 7.45
N ALA A 30 -2.01 -4.80 7.36
CA ALA A 30 -2.22 -3.81 8.42
C ALA A 30 -3.69 -3.48 8.58
N VAL A 31 -4.41 -3.34 7.46
CA VAL A 31 -5.83 -3.06 7.53
C VAL A 31 -6.57 -4.21 8.20
N ARG A 32 -6.23 -5.44 7.83
CA ARG A 32 -6.88 -6.59 8.44
C ARG A 32 -6.64 -6.63 9.94
N GLU A 33 -5.42 -6.38 10.36
CA GLU A 33 -5.09 -6.38 11.78
C GLU A 33 -5.81 -5.26 12.51
N ALA A 34 -5.85 -4.09 11.91
CA ALA A 34 -6.51 -2.96 12.53
C ALA A 34 -8.00 -3.21 12.67
N ARG A 35 -8.62 -3.78 11.64
CA ARG A 35 -10.05 -4.07 11.72
C ARG A 35 -10.32 -5.13 12.78
N ALA A 36 -9.43 -6.08 12.91
CA ALA A 36 -9.58 -7.09 13.94
C ALA A 36 -9.49 -6.47 15.34
N ALA A 37 -8.82 -5.33 15.46
CA ALA A 37 -8.72 -4.60 16.71
C ALA A 37 -9.78 -3.51 16.82
N ASP A 38 -10.78 -3.54 15.95
CA ASP A 38 -11.93 -2.63 16.00
C ASP A 38 -11.60 -1.19 15.63
N TRP A 39 -10.56 -0.99 14.85
CA TRP A 39 -10.24 0.33 14.34
C TRP A 39 -11.28 0.73 13.30
N SER A 40 -11.65 1.98 13.29
CA SER A 40 -12.50 2.50 12.24
C SER A 40 -11.68 2.74 10.98
N TRP A 41 -12.38 2.82 9.84
CA TRP A 41 -11.69 3.10 8.59
C TRP A 41 -10.98 4.44 8.63
N ASP A 42 -11.57 5.42 9.33
CA ASP A 42 -10.95 6.73 9.44
C ASP A 42 -9.69 6.66 10.29
N GLN A 43 -9.70 5.87 11.33
CA GLN A 43 -8.51 5.69 12.14
C GLN A 43 -7.38 5.06 11.35
N ILE A 44 -7.72 4.06 10.54
CA ILE A 44 -6.72 3.41 9.71
C ILE A 44 -6.17 4.40 8.70
N SER A 45 -7.04 5.18 8.07
CA SER A 45 -6.60 6.17 7.12
C SER A 45 -5.66 7.18 7.77
N ALA A 46 -5.99 7.63 8.95
CA ALA A 46 -5.15 8.60 9.65
C ALA A 46 -3.77 8.00 9.93
N ALA A 47 -3.73 6.75 10.32
CA ALA A 47 -2.46 6.09 10.61
C ALA A 47 -1.61 5.93 9.34
N LEU A 48 -2.26 5.83 8.19
CA LEU A 48 -1.55 5.73 6.92
C LEU A 48 -1.16 7.08 6.36
N GLY A 49 -1.44 8.15 7.08
CA GLY A 49 -1.08 9.48 6.61
C GLY A 49 -2.20 10.20 5.90
N GLY A 50 -3.41 9.70 6.01
CA GLY A 50 -4.57 10.33 5.40
C GLY A 50 -4.90 9.86 4.01
N LYS A 51 -4.06 9.01 3.43
CA LYS A 51 -4.29 8.48 2.10
C LYS A 51 -3.96 7.01 2.08
N PRO A 52 -4.82 6.19 1.52
CA PRO A 52 -6.15 6.55 1.02
C PRO A 52 -7.08 6.90 2.16
N ASN A 53 -8.16 7.62 1.84
CA ASN A 53 -9.08 8.02 2.89
C ASN A 53 -9.92 6.82 3.33
N GLY A 54 -10.68 7.01 4.42
CA GLY A 54 -11.42 5.91 5.00
C GLY A 54 -12.42 5.29 4.05
N GLU A 55 -13.07 6.11 3.25
CA GLU A 55 -14.05 5.62 2.30
C GLU A 55 -13.41 4.71 1.26
N THR A 56 -12.25 5.12 0.75
CA THR A 56 -11.53 4.32 -0.22
C THR A 56 -11.06 3.02 0.40
N LEU A 57 -10.59 3.08 1.64
CA LEU A 57 -10.15 1.87 2.34
C LEU A 57 -11.33 0.91 2.51
N ARG A 58 -12.47 1.43 2.94
CA ARG A 58 -13.63 0.60 3.13
C ARG A 58 -14.04 -0.07 1.83
N ARG A 59 -14.03 0.70 0.74
CA ARG A 59 -14.40 0.16 -0.54
C ARG A 59 -13.45 -0.93 -1.00
N ASN A 60 -12.16 -0.76 -0.75
CA ASN A 60 -11.18 -1.70 -1.25
C ASN A 60 -10.99 -2.92 -0.37
N PHE A 61 -11.26 -2.81 0.92
CA PHE A 61 -10.89 -3.88 1.84
C PHE A 61 -12.05 -4.48 2.59
N SER A 62 -13.27 -4.14 2.24
CA SER A 62 -14.41 -4.72 2.94
C SER A 62 -15.17 -5.69 2.04
N VAL A 63 -14.49 -6.23 1.06
CA VAL A 63 -15.18 -7.06 0.07
C VAL A 63 -15.64 -8.38 0.62
N ASP A 64 -15.01 -8.85 1.66
CA ASP A 64 -15.39 -10.13 2.20
C ASP A 64 -16.49 -10.05 3.18
N GLU A 65 -16.96 -8.88 3.43
CA GLU A 65 -18.03 -8.74 4.34
C GLU A 65 -19.34 -8.75 3.64
#